data_0d59c04e49dad7da4894fe7313df0595
#
_entry.id   0d59c04e49dad7da4894fe7313df0595
#
_cell.length_a   1.000
_cell.length_b   1.000
_cell.length_c   1.000
_cell.angle_alpha   90.00
_cell.angle_beta   90.00
_cell.angle_gamma   90.00
#
_symmetry.space_group_name_H-M   'P 1'
#
loop_
_entity.id
_entity.type
_entity.pdbx_description
1 polymer ?
#
loop_
_entity_poly.entity_id
_entity_poly.type
_entity_poly.pdbx_seq_one_letter_code
_entity_poly.pdbx_strand_id
1 'polypeptide(L)'
;YSGKIKFVPNKTSSHQNQILTASQIFENDTNISCIILYDANIDANDTKSIIWNILNNYNPSKDCSVIEQNGRTCLIIDGGTKIENEQLRDWPSPVTADEETIRKINEKWEKLSLGDFLPSPSLRYRKLLDKDSAWRYQDNDNFCTLAK
;
A
#
# COMPACT_ATOMS: atom_id res chain seq x y z
N TYR A 1 29.63 0.99 3.93
CA TYR A 1 28.63 0.71 2.87
C TYR A 1 27.55 1.78 2.93
N SER A 2 27.55 2.74 2.00
CA SER A 2 26.47 3.73 1.85
C SER A 2 25.60 3.36 0.65
N GLY A 3 24.80 2.31 0.79
CA GLY A 3 23.83 1.94 -0.23
C GLY A 3 22.59 2.83 -0.15
N LYS A 4 22.07 3.29 -1.30
CA LYS A 4 20.83 4.06 -1.37
C LYS A 4 19.63 3.11 -1.43
N ILE A 5 18.53 3.54 -0.81
CA ILE A 5 17.21 2.91 -0.94
C ILE A 5 16.44 3.63 -2.05
N LYS A 6 15.83 2.88 -2.94
CA LYS A 6 14.97 3.42 -3.99
C LYS A 6 13.55 2.88 -3.87
N PHE A 7 12.58 3.77 -3.82
CA PHE A 7 11.16 3.41 -3.94
C PHE A 7 10.76 3.33 -5.41
N VAL A 8 10.11 2.25 -5.81
CA VAL A 8 9.77 1.98 -7.22
C VAL A 8 8.30 1.62 -7.33
N PRO A 9 7.50 2.37 -8.11
CA PRO A 9 6.12 2.01 -8.37
C PRO A 9 6.07 0.71 -9.18
N ASN A 10 5.31 -0.25 -8.70
CA ASN A 10 5.13 -1.55 -9.32
C ASN A 10 3.73 -1.67 -9.94
N LYS A 11 3.68 -2.10 -11.20
CA LYS A 11 2.42 -2.35 -11.94
C LYS A 11 2.13 -3.84 -12.12
N THR A 12 3.07 -4.69 -11.74
CA THR A 12 2.95 -6.13 -12.00
C THR A 12 2.92 -6.90 -10.69
N SER A 13 2.05 -7.89 -10.64
CA SER A 13 1.89 -8.80 -9.51
C SER A 13 2.83 -10.00 -9.55
N SER A 14 3.49 -10.27 -10.68
CA SER A 14 4.38 -11.42 -10.80
C SER A 14 5.71 -11.17 -10.10
N HIS A 15 6.02 -11.97 -9.09
CA HIS A 15 7.28 -11.93 -8.36
C HIS A 15 8.52 -12.00 -9.29
N GLN A 16 8.47 -12.81 -10.34
CA GLN A 16 9.56 -12.89 -11.32
C GLN A 16 9.78 -11.57 -12.06
N ASN A 17 8.72 -10.90 -12.48
CA ASN A 17 8.81 -9.60 -13.15
C ASN A 17 9.32 -8.51 -12.21
N GLN A 18 8.99 -8.58 -10.94
CA GLN A 18 9.51 -7.67 -9.91
C GLN A 18 11.03 -7.82 -9.76
N ILE A 19 11.53 -9.06 -9.65
CA ILE A 19 12.96 -9.34 -9.57
C ILE A 19 13.68 -8.87 -10.83
N LEU A 20 13.14 -9.12 -12.03
CA LEU A 20 13.74 -8.66 -13.29
C LEU A 20 13.83 -7.13 -13.35
N THR A 21 12.77 -6.44 -13.01
CA THR A 21 12.76 -4.97 -12.97
C THR A 21 13.78 -4.42 -11.97
N ALA A 22 13.83 -5.01 -10.78
CA ALA A 22 14.78 -4.60 -9.75
C ALA A 22 16.23 -4.87 -10.18
N SER A 23 16.50 -6.04 -10.79
CA SER A 23 17.84 -6.39 -11.31
C SER A 23 18.33 -5.36 -12.34
N GLN A 24 17.47 -4.94 -13.28
CA GLN A 24 17.80 -3.91 -14.26
C GLN A 24 18.14 -2.55 -13.60
N ILE A 25 17.44 -2.19 -12.53
CA ILE A 25 17.73 -0.96 -11.78
C ILE A 25 19.08 -1.07 -11.08
N PHE A 26 19.39 -2.20 -10.45
CA PHE A 26 20.68 -2.42 -9.78
C PHE A 26 21.85 -2.45 -10.76
N GLU A 27 21.64 -2.89 -12.00
CA GLU A 27 22.66 -2.82 -13.06
C GLU A 27 22.96 -1.39 -13.47
N ASN A 28 21.91 -0.57 -13.62
CA ASN A 28 22.04 0.80 -14.10
C ASN A 28 22.52 1.79 -13.03
N ASP A 29 22.30 1.52 -11.75
CA ASP A 29 22.77 2.37 -10.64
C ASP A 29 23.38 1.53 -9.52
N THR A 30 24.70 1.47 -9.53
CA THR A 30 25.49 0.71 -8.56
C THR A 30 25.45 1.27 -7.13
N ASN A 31 24.92 2.47 -6.92
CA ASN A 31 24.77 3.05 -5.59
C ASN A 31 23.51 2.55 -4.87
N ILE A 32 22.55 1.96 -5.61
CA ILE A 32 21.34 1.40 -5.01
C ILE A 32 21.65 0.01 -4.48
N SER A 33 21.32 -0.25 -3.21
CA SER A 33 21.46 -1.56 -2.56
C SER A 33 20.12 -2.12 -2.07
N CYS A 34 19.07 -1.30 -2.05
CA CYS A 34 17.75 -1.73 -1.65
C CYS A 34 16.69 -1.10 -2.57
N ILE A 35 15.77 -1.90 -3.07
CA ILE A 35 14.58 -1.46 -3.79
C ILE A 35 13.36 -1.85 -2.98
N ILE A 36 12.45 -0.89 -2.79
CA ILE A 36 11.16 -1.11 -2.16
C ILE A 36 10.08 -0.82 -3.21
N LEU A 37 9.32 -1.86 -3.53
CA LEU A 37 8.21 -1.78 -4.47
C LEU A 37 6.94 -1.35 -3.75
N TYR A 38 6.12 -0.53 -4.41
CA TYR A 38 4.82 -0.07 -3.92
C TYR A 38 3.82 0.06 -5.07
N ASP A 39 2.53 0.17 -4.78
CA ASP A 39 1.49 0.21 -5.80
C ASP A 39 1.58 1.44 -6.69
N ALA A 40 1.56 1.25 -8.01
CA ALA A 40 1.74 2.31 -8.99
C ALA A 40 0.60 3.36 -9.05
N ASN A 41 -0.54 3.10 -8.39
CA ASN A 41 -1.64 4.04 -8.24
C ASN A 41 -1.41 5.08 -7.12
N ILE A 42 -0.31 4.95 -6.36
CA ILE A 42 0.05 5.89 -5.30
C ILE A 42 0.92 6.99 -5.89
N ASP A 43 0.65 8.23 -5.49
CA ASP A 43 1.45 9.39 -5.91
C ASP A 43 2.89 9.24 -5.38
N ALA A 44 3.87 9.26 -6.29
CA ALA A 44 5.29 9.13 -5.97
C ALA A 44 5.83 10.26 -5.06
N ASN A 45 5.13 11.40 -5.01
CA ASN A 45 5.49 12.52 -4.13
C ASN A 45 4.86 12.40 -2.73
N ASP A 46 3.94 11.45 -2.54
CA ASP A 46 3.29 11.22 -1.26
C ASP A 46 3.97 10.10 -0.47
N THR A 47 5.14 10.42 0.10
CA THR A 47 5.92 9.48 0.91
C THR A 47 5.12 8.84 2.04
N LYS A 48 4.15 9.55 2.64
CA LYS A 48 3.33 9.01 3.73
C LYS A 48 2.41 7.89 3.21
N SER A 49 1.77 8.09 2.06
CA SER A 49 0.93 7.06 1.45
C SER A 49 1.76 5.86 0.94
N ILE A 50 2.97 6.10 0.42
CA ILE A 50 3.89 5.03 0.03
C ILE A 50 4.26 4.17 1.25
N ILE A 51 4.72 4.77 2.34
CA ILE A 51 5.10 4.05 3.55
C ILE A 51 3.88 3.31 4.14
N TRP A 52 2.73 3.95 4.18
CA TRP A 52 1.50 3.34 4.66
C TRP A 52 1.11 2.09 3.83
N ASN A 53 1.19 2.18 2.49
CA ASN A 53 0.91 1.05 1.61
C ASN A 53 1.87 -0.11 1.88
N ILE A 54 3.19 0.16 1.94
CA ILE A 54 4.21 -0.84 2.21
C ILE A 54 3.94 -1.55 3.55
N LEU A 55 3.73 -0.80 4.63
CA LEU A 55 3.56 -1.36 5.97
C LEU A 55 2.27 -2.20 6.09
N ASN A 56 1.23 -1.89 5.32
CA ASN A 56 0.00 -2.66 5.32
C ASN A 56 0.09 -3.96 4.50
N ASN A 57 0.96 -4.01 3.51
CA ASN A 57 1.02 -5.15 2.57
C ASN A 57 2.25 -6.05 2.75
N TYR A 58 3.25 -5.59 3.50
CA TYR A 58 4.51 -6.28 3.66
C TYR A 58 4.45 -7.45 4.63
N ASN A 59 4.90 -8.62 4.17
CA ASN A 59 5.14 -9.79 5.00
C ASN A 59 6.64 -10.15 4.96
N PRO A 60 7.41 -9.94 6.04
CA PRO A 60 8.86 -10.15 6.04
C PRO A 60 9.31 -11.54 5.60
N SER A 61 8.49 -12.56 5.86
CA SER A 61 8.86 -13.95 5.54
C SER A 61 8.70 -14.32 4.06
N LYS A 62 8.03 -13.47 3.26
CA LYS A 62 7.68 -13.77 1.87
C LYS A 62 8.08 -12.68 0.89
N ASP A 63 8.03 -11.43 1.34
CA ASP A 63 8.13 -10.25 0.49
C ASP A 63 9.54 -9.64 0.48
N CYS A 64 10.51 -10.35 1.07
CA CYS A 64 11.92 -10.02 1.05
C CYS A 64 12.69 -10.97 0.14
N SER A 65 13.40 -10.42 -0.83
CA SER A 65 14.31 -11.17 -1.69
C SER A 65 15.70 -10.57 -1.62
N VAL A 66 16.69 -11.42 -1.33
CA VAL A 66 18.11 -11.05 -1.38
C VAL A 66 18.68 -11.64 -2.66
N ILE A 67 19.32 -10.79 -3.46
CA ILE A 67 19.97 -11.20 -4.70
C ILE A 67 21.43 -10.77 -4.71
N GLU A 68 22.28 -11.56 -5.35
CA GLU A 68 23.66 -11.20 -5.63
C GLU A 68 23.75 -10.62 -7.05
N GLN A 69 24.19 -9.37 -7.16
CA GLN A 69 24.30 -8.66 -8.44
C GLN A 69 25.65 -7.97 -8.53
N ASN A 70 26.47 -8.32 -9.54
CA ASN A 70 27.79 -7.73 -9.77
C ASN A 70 28.69 -7.76 -8.51
N GLY A 71 28.69 -8.87 -7.77
CA GLY A 71 29.49 -9.02 -6.54
C GLY A 71 28.97 -8.22 -5.34
N ARG A 72 27.71 -7.77 -5.38
CA ARG A 72 27.06 -7.01 -4.31
C ARG A 72 25.78 -7.69 -3.87
N THR A 73 25.54 -7.74 -2.59
CA THR A 73 24.24 -8.16 -2.02
C THR A 73 23.24 -7.01 -2.14
N CYS A 74 22.11 -7.28 -2.81
CA CYS A 74 21.03 -6.33 -3.02
C CYS A 74 19.74 -6.87 -2.41
N LEU A 75 18.92 -5.97 -1.85
CA LEU A 75 17.64 -6.30 -1.21
C LEU A 75 16.47 -5.79 -2.05
N ILE A 76 15.47 -6.62 -2.23
CA ILE A 76 14.18 -6.26 -2.83
C ILE A 76 13.10 -6.50 -1.79
N ILE A 77 12.27 -5.50 -1.55
CA ILE A 77 11.11 -5.56 -0.65
C ILE A 77 9.86 -5.31 -1.48
N ASP A 78 8.95 -6.28 -1.52
CA ASP A 78 7.64 -6.11 -2.14
C ASP A 78 6.63 -5.60 -1.12
N GLY A 79 6.36 -4.31 -1.14
CA GLY A 79 5.35 -3.63 -0.32
C GLY A 79 4.05 -3.36 -1.07
N GLY A 80 3.86 -3.91 -2.27
CA GLY A 80 2.64 -3.74 -3.04
C GLY A 80 1.49 -4.62 -2.55
N THR A 81 0.27 -4.26 -2.97
CA THR A 81 -0.94 -5.06 -2.71
C THR A 81 -0.81 -6.45 -3.36
N LYS A 82 -1.12 -7.49 -2.62
CA LYS A 82 -1.04 -8.87 -3.08
C LYS A 82 -2.30 -9.27 -3.84
N ILE A 83 -2.15 -10.10 -4.86
CA ILE A 83 -3.26 -10.67 -5.60
C ILE A 83 -3.70 -11.97 -4.92
N GLU A 84 -4.99 -12.27 -4.98
CA GLU A 84 -5.64 -13.38 -4.27
C GLU A 84 -4.91 -14.72 -4.37
N ASN A 85 -4.32 -15.04 -5.52
CA ASN A 85 -3.66 -16.33 -5.75
C ASN A 85 -2.26 -16.45 -5.12
N GLU A 86 -1.69 -15.35 -4.63
CA GLU A 86 -0.37 -15.32 -4.00
C GLU A 86 -0.46 -15.21 -2.47
N GLN A 87 -1.68 -15.09 -1.94
CA GLN A 87 -1.91 -14.88 -0.51
C GLN A 87 -2.32 -16.16 0.21
N LEU A 88 -1.60 -16.47 1.28
CA LEU A 88 -2.04 -17.44 2.29
C LEU A 88 -2.98 -16.82 3.33
N ARG A 89 -3.30 -15.54 3.21
CA ARG A 89 -4.05 -14.76 4.17
C ARG A 89 -4.97 -13.79 3.41
N ASP A 90 -6.23 -13.76 3.81
CA ASP A 90 -7.18 -12.75 3.34
C ASP A 90 -6.71 -11.38 3.87
N TRP A 91 -6.21 -10.54 2.97
CA TRP A 91 -5.62 -9.25 3.32
C TRP A 91 -6.71 -8.20 3.35
N PRO A 92 -6.93 -7.49 4.47
CA PRO A 92 -8.02 -6.54 4.55
C PRO A 92 -7.81 -5.37 3.59
N SER A 93 -8.88 -4.99 2.91
CA SER A 93 -8.89 -3.77 2.10
C SER A 93 -8.72 -2.53 2.98
N PRO A 94 -8.14 -1.44 2.45
CA PRO A 94 -8.09 -0.17 3.15
C PRO A 94 -9.48 0.27 3.61
N VAL A 95 -9.62 0.68 4.87
CA VAL A 95 -10.89 1.18 5.42
C VAL A 95 -10.92 2.68 5.33
N THR A 96 -11.96 3.23 4.71
CA THR A 96 -12.22 4.67 4.64
C THR A 96 -13.64 4.96 5.08
N ALA A 97 -13.87 6.18 5.61
CA ALA A 97 -15.23 6.63 5.88
C ALA A 97 -16.00 6.84 4.57
N ASP A 98 -17.29 6.48 4.56
CA ASP A 98 -18.20 6.78 3.45
C ASP A 98 -18.53 8.28 3.36
N GLU A 99 -19.14 8.70 2.25
CA GLU A 99 -19.47 10.11 2.00
C GLU A 99 -20.47 10.66 3.01
N GLU A 100 -21.44 9.86 3.40
CA GLU A 100 -22.47 10.27 4.34
C GLU A 100 -21.87 10.52 5.72
N THR A 101 -20.99 9.63 6.17
CA THR A 101 -20.27 9.79 7.43
C THR A 101 -19.38 11.03 7.41
N ILE A 102 -18.63 11.24 6.32
CA ILE A 102 -17.79 12.43 6.16
C ILE A 102 -18.66 13.70 6.22
N ARG A 103 -19.76 13.74 5.47
CA ARG A 103 -20.68 14.88 5.47
C ARG A 103 -21.25 15.16 6.86
N LYS A 104 -21.74 14.13 7.56
CA LYS A 104 -22.29 14.25 8.92
C LYS A 104 -21.27 14.81 9.91
N ILE A 105 -20.02 14.42 9.81
CA ILE A 105 -18.94 14.94 10.68
C ILE A 105 -18.63 16.39 10.33
N ASN A 106 -18.50 16.72 9.03
CA ASN A 106 -18.23 18.07 8.58
C ASN A 106 -19.32 19.06 9.05
N GLU A 107 -20.60 18.68 8.96
CA GLU A 107 -21.74 19.50 9.41
C GLU A 107 -21.76 19.73 10.94
N LYS A 108 -21.15 18.82 11.68
CA LYS A 108 -21.07 18.90 13.14
C LYS A 108 -19.76 19.46 13.66
N TRP A 109 -18.79 19.77 12.78
CA TRP A 109 -17.42 20.10 13.17
C TRP A 109 -17.35 21.23 14.22
N GLU A 110 -18.05 22.33 13.99
CA GLU A 110 -18.09 23.46 14.92
C GLU A 110 -18.71 23.06 16.27
N LYS A 111 -19.78 22.25 16.24
CA LYS A 111 -20.46 21.79 17.47
C LYS A 111 -19.60 20.84 18.30
N LEU A 112 -18.67 20.14 17.64
CA LEU A 112 -17.75 19.21 18.29
C LEU A 112 -16.55 19.92 18.92
N SER A 113 -16.37 21.21 18.67
CA SER A 113 -15.27 22.04 19.23
C SER A 113 -13.87 21.43 18.96
N LEU A 114 -13.67 20.87 17.77
CA LEU A 114 -12.42 20.19 17.38
C LEU A 114 -11.33 21.15 16.89
N GLY A 115 -11.53 22.46 16.99
CA GLY A 115 -10.61 23.46 16.45
C GLY A 115 -10.87 23.76 14.97
N ASP A 116 -9.84 24.22 14.25
CA ASP A 116 -9.95 24.56 12.83
C ASP A 116 -10.41 23.37 12.00
N PHE A 117 -11.22 23.64 10.98
CA PHE A 117 -11.74 22.58 10.11
C PHE A 117 -10.62 21.84 9.38
N LEU A 118 -10.62 20.50 9.50
CA LEU A 118 -9.72 19.62 8.81
C LEU A 118 -10.52 18.67 7.90
N PRO A 119 -10.24 18.64 6.57
CA PRO A 119 -10.85 17.67 5.68
C PRO A 119 -10.58 16.24 6.12
N SER A 120 -11.56 15.35 5.97
CA SER A 120 -11.40 13.94 6.34
C SER A 120 -10.22 13.29 5.62
N PRO A 121 -9.30 12.64 6.34
CA PRO A 121 -8.21 11.87 5.74
C PRO A 121 -8.70 10.79 4.77
N SER A 122 -9.90 10.25 4.99
CA SER A 122 -10.52 9.25 4.11
C SER A 122 -10.63 9.70 2.67
N LEU A 123 -10.83 11.01 2.42
CA LEU A 123 -10.90 11.55 1.05
C LEU A 123 -9.61 11.32 0.26
N ARG A 124 -8.47 11.34 0.94
CA ARG A 124 -7.16 11.10 0.34
C ARG A 124 -6.96 9.63 -0.06
N TYR A 125 -7.43 8.70 0.79
CA TYR A 125 -7.20 7.28 0.60
C TYR A 125 -8.25 6.58 -0.27
N ARG A 126 -9.37 7.24 -0.56
CA ARG A 126 -10.42 6.70 -1.46
C ARG A 126 -9.91 6.32 -2.84
N LYS A 127 -8.88 7.02 -3.33
CA LYS A 127 -8.26 6.73 -4.63
C LYS A 127 -7.51 5.40 -4.66
N LEU A 128 -7.18 4.87 -3.48
CA LEU A 128 -6.45 3.61 -3.30
C LEU A 128 -7.39 2.42 -3.11
N LEU A 129 -8.69 2.67 -2.95
CA LEU A 129 -9.68 1.61 -2.89
C LEU A 129 -9.88 1.03 -4.29
N ASP A 130 -9.62 -0.25 -4.46
CA ASP A 130 -10.08 -0.96 -5.64
C ASP A 130 -11.61 -0.97 -5.64
N LYS A 131 -12.19 -0.75 -6.83
CA LYS A 131 -13.66 -0.76 -6.98
C LYS A 131 -14.27 -2.07 -6.48
N ASP A 132 -13.54 -3.17 -6.62
CA ASP A 132 -13.99 -4.50 -6.19
C ASP A 132 -13.81 -4.74 -4.68
N SER A 133 -12.85 -4.09 -4.03
CA SER A 133 -12.63 -4.25 -2.58
C SER A 133 -13.66 -3.51 -1.73
N ALA A 134 -14.16 -2.36 -2.20
CA ALA A 134 -15.24 -1.64 -1.54
C ALA A 134 -16.57 -2.42 -1.55
N TRP A 135 -16.77 -3.25 -2.56
CA TRP A 135 -17.98 -4.08 -2.70
C TRP A 135 -18.06 -5.23 -1.70
N ARG A 136 -16.94 -5.84 -1.33
CA ARG A 136 -16.93 -6.97 -0.38
C ARG A 136 -17.46 -6.60 1.00
N TYR A 137 -17.41 -5.32 1.40
CA TYR A 137 -17.95 -4.85 2.67
C TYR A 137 -19.38 -4.34 2.59
N GLN A 138 -19.90 -3.98 1.40
CA GLN A 138 -21.26 -3.50 1.23
C GLN A 138 -22.29 -4.64 1.05
N ASP A 139 -21.87 -5.78 0.49
CA ASP A 139 -22.78 -6.93 0.27
C ASP A 139 -22.86 -7.90 1.44
N ASN A 140 -22.07 -7.74 2.48
CA ASN A 140 -22.19 -8.55 3.70
C ASN A 140 -23.09 -7.88 4.76
N ASP A 141 -24.35 -7.61 4.42
CA ASP A 141 -25.42 -7.32 5.40
C ASP A 141 -25.60 -8.44 6.45
N ASN A 142 -24.93 -9.56 6.28
CA ASN A 142 -24.94 -10.70 7.21
C ASN A 142 -23.93 -10.58 8.36
N PHE A 143 -23.04 -9.58 8.40
CA PHE A 143 -22.06 -9.46 9.48
C PHE A 143 -22.64 -8.81 10.76
N CYS A 144 -23.78 -8.12 10.66
CA CYS A 144 -24.47 -7.52 11.81
C CYS A 144 -25.37 -8.49 12.59
N THR A 145 -25.56 -9.72 12.11
CA THR A 145 -26.48 -10.70 12.74
C THR A 145 -25.81 -11.67 13.72
N LEU A 146 -24.49 -11.60 13.91
CA LEU A 146 -23.75 -12.48 14.83
C LEU A 146 -23.44 -11.85 16.20
N ALA A 147 -23.96 -10.65 16.49
CA ALA A 147 -23.89 -10.01 17.80
C ALA A 147 -25.28 -9.87 18.41
N LYS A 148 -25.95 -11.00 18.68
CA LYS A 148 -27.07 -11.10 19.63
C LYS A 148 -26.86 -12.30 20.54
#